data_3bad91fdfba5115862e090f2bcc4b1d8
#
_entry.id   3bad91fdfba5115862e090f2bcc4b1d8
#
_cell.length_a   1.000
_cell.length_b   1.000
_cell.length_c   1.000
_cell.angle_alpha   90.00
_cell.angle_beta   90.00
_cell.angle_gamma   90.00
#
_symmetry.space_group_name_H-M   'P 1'
#
loop_
_entity.id
_entity.type
_entity.pdbx_description
1 polymer ?
#
loop_
_entity_poly.entity_id
_entity_poly.type
_entity_poly.pdbx_seq_one_letter_code
_entity_poly.pdbx_strand_id
1 'polypeptide(L)'
;MVKIRLRRMGAKKAPFYRIVVADSRSPRDGKFIESIGYYDPVTTPANVKIDEEKAMKWMGNGAQPTDTVKNLFSKQGIMKKFAEAKNAK
;
A
#
# COMPACT_ATOMS: atom_id res chain seq x y z
N MET A 1 7.34 -13.95 -4.33
CA MET A 1 6.02 -13.28 -4.37
C MET A 1 6.17 -11.80 -4.05
N VAL A 2 5.52 -10.96 -4.81
CA VAL A 2 5.55 -9.52 -4.58
C VAL A 2 4.37 -9.12 -3.70
N LYS A 3 4.65 -8.30 -2.68
CA LYS A 3 3.62 -7.83 -1.75
C LYS A 3 3.63 -6.32 -1.65
N ILE A 4 2.45 -5.76 -1.37
CA ILE A 4 2.28 -4.34 -1.06
C ILE A 4 2.10 -4.25 0.45
N ARG A 5 3.03 -3.58 1.12
CA ARG A 5 3.04 -3.54 2.59
C ARG A 5 3.43 -2.16 3.12
N LEU A 6 3.19 -1.95 4.41
CA LEU A 6 3.60 -0.72 5.07
C LEU A 6 5.03 -0.85 5.58
N ARG A 7 5.81 0.19 5.38
CA ARG A 7 7.15 0.32 5.95
C ARG A 7 7.13 1.48 6.93
N ARG A 8 7.51 1.21 8.17
CA ARG A 8 7.54 2.24 9.19
C ARG A 8 8.71 3.21 8.95
N MET A 9 8.39 4.49 9.03
CA MET A 9 9.33 5.59 8.92
C MET A 9 9.10 6.53 10.11
N GLY A 10 9.97 7.51 10.30
CA GLY A 10 9.77 8.55 11.29
C GLY A 10 10.25 8.19 12.69
N ALA A 11 9.96 9.06 13.66
CA ALA A 11 10.41 8.94 15.04
C ALA A 11 9.53 8.02 15.88
N LYS A 12 10.03 7.63 17.05
CA LYS A 12 9.31 6.71 17.96
C LYS A 12 7.90 7.18 18.33
N LYS A 13 7.72 8.49 18.53
CA LYS A 13 6.45 9.07 18.97
C LYS A 13 5.59 9.60 17.83
N ALA A 14 6.10 9.56 16.61
CA ALA A 14 5.39 10.05 15.42
C ALA A 14 5.54 9.03 14.28
N PRO A 15 4.84 7.89 14.37
CA PRO A 15 4.94 6.87 13.33
C PRO A 15 4.39 7.38 12.01
N PHE A 16 5.13 7.10 10.97
CA PHE A 16 4.77 7.43 9.60
C PHE A 16 5.05 6.20 8.77
N TYR A 17 4.15 5.86 7.89
CA TYR A 17 4.28 4.63 7.09
C TYR A 17 4.29 4.95 5.61
N ARG A 18 5.18 4.30 4.88
CA ARG A 18 5.12 4.29 3.42
C ARG A 18 4.45 3.02 2.96
N ILE A 19 3.64 3.14 1.91
CA ILE A 19 3.03 1.98 1.25
C ILE A 19 3.98 1.60 0.14
N VAL A 20 4.62 0.44 0.28
CA VAL A 20 5.68 0.02 -0.62
C VAL A 20 5.40 -1.35 -1.24
N VAL A 21 5.96 -1.55 -2.42
CA VAL A 21 5.94 -2.83 -3.12
C VAL A 21 7.29 -3.49 -2.89
N ALA A 22 7.30 -4.71 -2.38
CA ALA A 22 8.52 -5.42 -2.07
C ALA A 22 8.36 -6.92 -2.26
N ASP A 23 9.48 -7.61 -2.47
CA ASP A 23 9.48 -9.06 -2.48
C ASP A 23 9.21 -9.57 -1.06
N SER A 24 8.33 -10.58 -0.95
CA SER A 24 7.95 -11.15 0.35
C SER A 24 9.14 -11.74 1.11
N ARG A 25 10.22 -12.08 0.40
CA ARG A 25 11.43 -12.63 0.99
C ARG A 25 12.39 -11.56 1.52
N SER A 26 12.16 -10.29 1.13
CA SER A 26 13.00 -9.20 1.62
C SER A 26 12.71 -8.92 3.09
N PRO A 27 13.76 -8.58 3.88
CA PRO A 27 13.56 -8.17 5.27
C PRO A 27 12.60 -6.98 5.35
N ARG A 28 11.90 -6.89 6.48
CA ARG A 28 10.96 -5.81 6.73
C ARG A 28 11.57 -4.42 6.53
N ASP A 29 12.82 -4.26 6.94
CA ASP A 29 13.55 -3.01 6.83
C ASP A 29 14.50 -2.99 5.64
N GLY A 30 14.37 -3.97 4.74
CA GLY A 30 15.19 -4.08 3.55
C GLY A 30 14.71 -3.22 2.40
N LYS A 31 15.34 -3.42 1.25
CA LYS A 31 14.99 -2.68 0.05
C LYS A 31 13.60 -3.02 -0.44
N PHE A 32 12.91 -2.04 -0.97
CA PHE A 32 11.63 -2.23 -1.63
C PHE A 32 11.76 -1.88 -3.12
N ILE A 33 10.79 -2.36 -3.92
CA ILE A 33 10.80 -2.15 -5.36
C ILE A 33 10.34 -0.73 -5.70
N GLU A 34 9.22 -0.30 -5.11
CA GLU A 34 8.63 1.00 -5.40
C GLU A 34 7.78 1.49 -4.23
N SER A 35 7.73 2.80 -4.03
CA SER A 35 6.82 3.43 -3.07
C SER A 35 5.60 3.94 -3.83
N ILE A 36 4.41 3.58 -3.37
CA ILE A 36 3.15 3.94 -4.04
C ILE A 36 2.25 4.85 -3.19
N GLY A 37 2.71 5.25 -2.02
CA GLY A 37 1.93 6.14 -1.18
C GLY A 37 2.44 6.20 0.23
N TYR A 38 1.66 6.85 1.09
CA TYR A 38 2.00 6.94 2.51
C TYR A 38 0.74 6.93 3.38
N TYR A 39 0.94 6.61 4.65
CA TYR A 39 -0.10 6.61 5.66
C TYR A 39 0.42 7.28 6.93
N ASP A 40 -0.23 8.35 7.36
CA ASP A 40 0.13 9.09 8.56
C ASP A 40 -1.03 8.99 9.55
N PRO A 41 -0.96 8.09 10.55
CA PRO A 41 -2.05 7.92 11.51
C PRO A 41 -2.05 8.95 12.63
N VAL A 42 -0.99 9.75 12.74
CA VAL A 42 -0.85 10.74 13.83
C VAL A 42 -1.75 11.95 13.61
N THR A 43 -1.98 12.31 12.35
CA THR A 43 -2.87 13.45 12.05
C THR A 43 -4.32 13.09 12.29
N THR A 44 -5.15 14.10 12.56
CA THR A 44 -6.57 13.92 12.79
C THR A 44 -7.35 14.76 11.78
N PRO A 45 -8.06 14.14 10.80
CA PRO A 45 -8.10 12.70 10.53
C PRO A 45 -6.78 12.16 9.97
N ALA A 46 -6.62 10.84 10.03
CA ALA A 46 -5.43 10.20 9.48
C ALA A 46 -5.23 10.56 8.01
N ASN A 47 -4.00 10.90 7.65
CA ASN A 47 -3.69 11.32 6.29
C ASN A 47 -3.18 10.13 5.48
N VAL A 48 -3.90 9.80 4.41
CA VAL A 48 -3.54 8.68 3.53
C VAL A 48 -3.50 9.19 2.10
N LYS A 49 -2.40 8.94 1.41
CA LYS A 49 -2.28 9.26 0.00
C LYS A 49 -1.73 8.03 -0.73
N ILE A 50 -2.42 7.63 -1.79
CA ILE A 50 -2.07 6.44 -2.55
C ILE A 50 -2.13 6.77 -4.03
N ASP A 51 -1.08 6.37 -4.77
CA ASP A 51 -1.10 6.44 -6.22
C ASP A 51 -1.95 5.27 -6.74
N GLU A 52 -3.19 5.53 -7.06
CA GLU A 52 -4.14 4.51 -7.50
C GLU A 52 -3.66 3.76 -8.74
N GLU A 53 -3.09 4.46 -9.70
CA GLU A 53 -2.61 3.83 -10.93
C GLU A 53 -1.53 2.80 -10.65
N LYS A 54 -0.56 3.17 -9.83
CA LYS A 54 0.52 2.25 -9.44
C LYS A 54 0.00 1.09 -8.62
N ALA A 55 -0.90 1.36 -7.68
CA ALA A 55 -1.52 0.31 -6.86
C ALA A 55 -2.26 -0.70 -7.74
N MET A 56 -3.07 -0.23 -8.66
CA MET A 56 -3.83 -1.10 -9.55
C MET A 56 -2.91 -1.86 -10.50
N LYS A 57 -1.87 -1.21 -11.00
CA LYS A 57 -0.88 -1.85 -11.88
C LYS A 57 -0.19 -3.02 -11.16
N TRP A 58 0.28 -2.77 -9.93
CA TRP A 58 0.97 -3.82 -9.17
C TRP A 58 0.04 -4.97 -8.79
N MET A 59 -1.18 -4.67 -8.35
CA MET A 59 -2.16 -5.71 -8.06
C MET A 59 -2.54 -6.49 -9.32
N GLY A 60 -2.65 -5.81 -10.46
CA GLY A 60 -2.91 -6.46 -11.74
C GLY A 60 -1.80 -7.40 -12.18
N ASN A 61 -0.57 -7.14 -11.72
CA ASN A 61 0.59 -7.99 -11.98
C ASN A 61 0.80 -9.07 -10.92
N GLY A 62 -0.14 -9.22 -9.99
CA GLY A 62 -0.09 -10.26 -8.98
C GLY A 62 0.45 -9.85 -7.62
N ALA A 63 0.78 -8.58 -7.42
CA ALA A 63 1.20 -8.12 -6.10
C ALA A 63 0.03 -8.19 -5.13
N GLN A 64 0.28 -8.73 -3.93
CA GLN A 64 -0.78 -8.90 -2.94
C GLN A 64 -0.63 -7.93 -1.78
N PRO A 65 -1.66 -7.10 -1.51
CA PRO A 65 -1.63 -6.21 -0.36
C PRO A 65 -1.76 -6.99 0.95
N THR A 66 -1.02 -6.55 1.97
CA THR A 66 -1.22 -7.06 3.32
C THR A 66 -2.60 -6.62 3.84
N ASP A 67 -3.08 -7.23 4.91
CA ASP A 67 -4.41 -6.92 5.45
C ASP A 67 -4.57 -5.43 5.76
N THR A 68 -3.56 -4.81 6.38
CA THR A 68 -3.61 -3.38 6.69
C THR A 68 -3.68 -2.52 5.42
N VAL A 69 -2.84 -2.83 4.43
CA VAL A 69 -2.83 -2.11 3.15
C VAL A 69 -4.16 -2.32 2.42
N LYS A 70 -4.68 -3.53 2.45
CA LYS A 70 -5.97 -3.86 1.84
C LYS A 70 -7.09 -3.03 2.45
N ASN A 71 -7.08 -2.86 3.78
CA ASN A 71 -8.05 -2.02 4.47
C ASN A 71 -7.93 -0.55 4.05
N LEU A 72 -6.70 -0.05 3.92
CA LEU A 72 -6.47 1.31 3.45
C LEU A 72 -6.96 1.50 2.01
N PHE A 73 -6.70 0.54 1.15
CA PHE A 73 -7.17 0.57 -0.23
C PHE A 73 -8.69 0.54 -0.29
N SER A 74 -9.34 -0.25 0.57
CA SER A 74 -10.81 -0.31 0.63
C SER A 74 -11.39 1.04 1.03
N LYS A 75 -10.80 1.71 2.02
CA LYS A 75 -11.26 3.03 2.47
C LYS A 75 -11.12 4.09 1.38
N GLN A 76 -10.12 3.96 0.52
CA GLN A 76 -9.90 4.88 -0.59
C GLN A 76 -10.66 4.48 -1.87
N GLY A 77 -11.41 3.39 -1.82
CA GLY A 77 -12.15 2.91 -2.98
C GLY A 77 -11.31 2.19 -4.03
N ILE A 78 -10.03 1.97 -3.77
CA ILE A 78 -9.12 1.36 -4.73
C ILE A 78 -9.46 -0.10 -4.97
N MET A 79 -9.80 -0.84 -3.92
CA MET A 79 -10.16 -2.26 -4.06
C MET A 79 -11.41 -2.43 -4.92
N LYS A 80 -12.38 -1.54 -4.77
CA LYS A 80 -13.58 -1.55 -5.58
C LYS A 80 -13.26 -1.26 -7.05
N LYS A 81 -12.44 -0.25 -7.30
CA LYS A 81 -12.00 0.08 -8.66
C LYS A 81 -11.24 -1.06 -9.30
N PHE A 82 -10.38 -1.71 -8.55
CA PHE A 82 -9.62 -2.85 -9.05
C PHE A 82 -10.54 -4.02 -9.41
N ALA A 83 -11.51 -4.33 -8.54
CA ALA A 83 -12.47 -5.39 -8.80
C ALA A 83 -13.32 -5.07 -10.04
N GLU A 84 -13.76 -3.84 -10.20
CA GLU A 84 -14.53 -3.40 -11.37
C GLU A 84 -13.72 -3.52 -12.65
N ALA A 85 -12.47 -3.08 -12.63
CA ALA A 85 -11.57 -3.19 -13.78
C ALA A 85 -11.32 -4.64 -14.15
N LYS A 86 -11.15 -5.51 -13.16
CA LYS A 86 -10.94 -6.94 -13.39
C LYS A 86 -12.17 -7.61 -13.97
N ASN A 87 -13.36 -7.18 -13.56
CA ASN A 87 -14.63 -7.75 -14.02
C ASN A 87 -15.15 -7.11 -15.32
N ALA A 88 -14.55 -6.03 -15.76
CA ALA A 88 -15.01 -5.27 -16.92
C ALA A 88 -14.55 -5.84 -18.27
N LYS A 89 -13.98 -7.00 -18.28
CA LYS A 89 -13.55 -7.67 -19.52
C LYS A 89 -14.71 -8.25 -20.29
#